data_323b13acc3456ebf8c1f5a437c929ec6
#
_entry.id   323b13acc3456ebf8c1f5a437c929ec6
#
_cell.length_a   1.000
_cell.length_b   1.000
_cell.length_c   1.000
_cell.angle_alpha   90.00
_cell.angle_beta   90.00
_cell.angle_gamma   90.00
#
_symmetry.space_group_name_H-M   'P 1'
#
loop_
_entity.id
_entity.type
_entity.pdbx_description
1 polymer ?
#
loop_
_entity_poly.entity_id
_entity_poly.type
_entity_poly.pdbx_seq_one_letter_code
_entity_poly.pdbx_strand_id
1 'polypeptide(L)'
;MTTKKWGHNELAHDLAEHLRQNTARICWEDMQLGPAGTCRPDVYSIAHSYSKFCPVVYEVKVSVGDFRADVTAGKYTKYFSYAGGVVFAVPEGMLKKSDIPDGCGLMIRKETGWHTLKGPTMRQIDNLPRDAWMKLLMDGMTRQAE
;
A
#
# COMPACT_ATOMS: atom_id res chain seq x y z
N MET A 1 -9.21 -6.94 27.11
CA MET A 1 -8.53 -5.88 26.36
C MET A 1 -9.38 -5.42 25.19
N THR A 2 -9.65 -4.14 25.13
CA THR A 2 -10.37 -3.57 23.99
C THR A 2 -9.40 -3.36 22.83
N THR A 3 -9.66 -4.03 21.73
CA THR A 3 -8.91 -3.80 20.50
C THR A 3 -9.32 -2.44 19.92
N LYS A 4 -8.36 -1.63 19.55
CA LYS A 4 -8.64 -0.36 18.90
C LYS A 4 -9.42 -0.57 17.61
N LYS A 5 -10.48 0.19 17.42
CA LYS A 5 -11.23 0.18 16.16
C LYS A 5 -10.63 1.24 15.23
N TRP A 6 -9.95 0.78 14.19
CA TRP A 6 -9.31 1.65 13.21
C TRP A 6 -10.29 2.15 12.16
N GLY A 7 -10.22 3.43 11.84
CA GLY A 7 -10.80 3.96 10.61
C GLY A 7 -9.85 3.71 9.44
N HIS A 8 -10.40 3.65 8.24
CA HIS A 8 -9.61 3.37 7.03
C HIS A 8 -8.47 4.40 6.83
N ASN A 9 -8.80 5.68 6.82
CA ASN A 9 -7.79 6.73 6.58
C ASN A 9 -6.79 6.84 7.73
N GLU A 10 -7.25 6.61 8.94
CA GLU A 10 -6.39 6.59 10.12
C GLU A 10 -5.36 5.48 10.02
N LEU A 11 -5.78 4.29 9.64
CA LEU A 11 -4.89 3.14 9.50
C LEU A 11 -3.90 3.34 8.34
N ALA A 12 -4.36 3.91 7.23
CA ALA A 12 -3.50 4.21 6.09
C ALA A 12 -2.41 5.22 6.46
N HIS A 13 -2.77 6.27 7.18
CA HIS A 13 -1.80 7.26 7.66
C HIS A 13 -0.79 6.64 8.62
N ASP A 14 -1.26 5.83 9.56
CA ASP A 14 -0.41 5.13 10.52
C ASP A 14 0.61 4.23 9.82
N LEU A 15 0.17 3.52 8.76
CA LEU A 15 1.06 2.70 7.95
C LEU A 15 2.12 3.54 7.24
N ALA A 16 1.70 4.63 6.61
CA ALA A 16 2.63 5.51 5.90
C ALA A 16 3.69 6.09 6.85
N GLU A 17 3.29 6.51 8.04
CA GLU A 17 4.21 6.99 9.07
C GLU A 17 5.19 5.89 9.50
N HIS A 18 4.71 4.68 9.69
CA HIS A 18 5.56 3.53 10.01
C HIS A 18 6.62 3.31 8.92
N LEU A 19 6.21 3.32 7.66
CA LEU A 19 7.12 3.11 6.54
C LEU A 19 8.17 4.22 6.46
N ARG A 20 7.79 5.47 6.69
CA ARG A 20 8.71 6.60 6.68
C ARG A 20 9.72 6.56 7.83
N GLN A 21 9.27 6.17 9.01
CA GLN A 21 10.09 6.19 10.23
C GLN A 21 10.97 4.95 10.39
N ASN A 22 10.49 3.79 9.93
CA ASN A 22 11.14 2.50 10.21
C ASN A 22 11.72 1.83 8.98
N THR A 23 11.59 2.44 7.81
CA THR A 23 12.19 1.95 6.56
C THR A 23 12.79 3.13 5.80
N ALA A 24 13.57 2.83 4.77
CA ALA A 24 14.12 3.85 3.88
C ALA A 24 13.17 4.16 2.71
N ARG A 25 11.91 3.73 2.78
CA ARG A 25 10.98 3.90 1.67
C ARG A 25 10.41 5.32 1.63
N ILE A 26 10.21 5.82 0.41
CA ILE A 26 9.52 7.08 0.15
C ILE A 26 8.05 6.73 -0.07
N CYS A 27 7.14 7.41 0.64
CA CYS A 27 5.72 7.05 0.66
C CYS A 27 4.81 8.20 0.27
N TRP A 28 3.72 7.84 -0.39
CA TRP A 28 2.62 8.74 -0.71
C TRP A 28 1.31 8.11 -0.23
N GLU A 29 0.43 8.93 0.34
CA GLU A 29 -0.90 8.51 0.78
C GLU A 29 -1.94 8.98 -0.20
N ASP A 30 -2.91 8.09 -0.54
CA ASP A 30 -4.08 8.45 -1.34
C ASP A 30 -3.71 9.22 -2.62
N MET A 31 -2.81 8.63 -3.39
CA MET A 31 -2.28 9.26 -4.60
C MET A 31 -2.75 8.52 -5.85
N GLN A 32 -3.49 9.20 -6.72
CA GLN A 32 -3.88 8.64 -8.01
C GLN A 32 -2.66 8.61 -8.93
N LEU A 33 -2.36 7.44 -9.50
CA LEU A 33 -1.15 7.24 -10.31
C LEU A 33 -1.36 7.42 -11.79
N GLY A 34 -2.58 7.30 -12.26
CA GLY A 34 -2.90 7.44 -13.68
C GLY A 34 -4.08 8.38 -13.92
N PRO A 35 -4.65 8.35 -15.14
CA PRO A 35 -5.85 9.13 -15.46
C PRO A 35 -7.02 8.78 -14.53
N ALA A 36 -8.05 9.64 -14.51
CA ALA A 36 -9.26 9.41 -13.73
C ALA A 36 -9.83 8.01 -14.01
N GLY A 37 -10.20 7.30 -12.93
CA GLY A 37 -10.72 5.93 -13.03
C GLY A 37 -9.66 4.85 -12.99
N THR A 38 -8.37 5.20 -12.89
CA THR A 38 -7.29 4.24 -12.76
C THR A 38 -6.86 4.09 -11.30
N CYS A 39 -5.67 3.56 -11.07
CA CYS A 39 -5.18 3.17 -9.76
C CYS A 39 -5.01 4.35 -8.80
N ARG A 40 -5.60 4.21 -7.61
CA ARG A 40 -5.44 5.14 -6.50
C ARG A 40 -5.16 4.34 -5.24
N PRO A 41 -3.91 3.90 -5.04
CA PRO A 41 -3.56 3.11 -3.86
C PRO A 41 -3.72 3.92 -2.57
N ASP A 42 -4.05 3.21 -1.49
CA ASP A 42 -4.17 3.84 -0.16
C ASP A 42 -2.81 4.37 0.30
N VAL A 43 -1.77 3.56 0.11
CA VAL A 43 -0.37 3.98 0.32
C VAL A 43 0.46 3.43 -0.84
N TYR A 44 1.33 4.25 -1.37
CA TYR A 44 2.27 3.87 -2.43
C TYR A 44 3.67 4.16 -1.94
N SER A 45 4.61 3.25 -2.20
CA SER A 45 6.00 3.47 -1.79
C SER A 45 6.98 2.99 -2.84
N ILE A 46 8.15 3.64 -2.85
CA ILE A 46 9.31 3.21 -3.65
C ILE A 46 10.52 3.10 -2.74
N ALA A 47 11.50 2.31 -3.16
CA ALA A 47 12.77 2.25 -2.44
C ALA A 47 13.53 3.57 -2.59
N HIS A 48 14.17 4.02 -1.53
CA HIS A 48 15.08 5.18 -1.59
C HIS A 48 16.43 4.69 -2.13
N SER A 49 16.48 4.46 -3.44
CA SER A 49 17.64 3.86 -4.09
C SER A 49 17.70 4.30 -5.55
N TYR A 50 18.91 4.58 -6.02
CA TYR A 50 19.14 4.92 -7.42
C TYR A 50 19.17 3.70 -8.34
N SER A 51 19.36 2.50 -7.77
CA SER A 51 19.54 1.27 -8.56
C SER A 51 18.36 0.31 -8.45
N LYS A 52 17.53 0.44 -7.41
CA LYS A 52 16.40 -0.46 -7.16
C LYS A 52 15.12 0.34 -6.96
N PHE A 53 14.22 0.24 -7.93
CA PHE A 53 12.95 0.95 -7.87
C PHE A 53 12.01 0.36 -6.80
N CYS A 54 11.72 -0.93 -6.89
CA CYS A 54 10.90 -1.71 -5.95
C CYS A 54 9.61 -1.01 -5.50
N PRO A 55 8.72 -0.61 -6.42
CA PRO A 55 7.48 0.06 -6.03
C PRO A 55 6.50 -0.93 -5.43
N VAL A 56 5.86 -0.53 -4.33
CA VAL A 56 4.88 -1.35 -3.61
C VAL A 56 3.61 -0.55 -3.36
N VAL A 57 2.46 -1.17 -3.63
CA VAL A 57 1.14 -0.64 -3.28
C VAL A 57 0.67 -1.34 -2.02
N TYR A 58 0.14 -0.55 -1.09
CA TYR A 58 -0.49 -1.04 0.13
C TYR A 58 -1.98 -0.72 0.08
N GLU A 59 -2.81 -1.77 0.15
CA GLU A 59 -4.26 -1.65 0.23
C GLU A 59 -4.69 -1.84 1.68
N VAL A 60 -5.23 -0.79 2.26
CA VAL A 60 -5.67 -0.81 3.65
C VAL A 60 -7.13 -1.28 3.70
N LYS A 61 -7.40 -2.28 4.52
CA LYS A 61 -8.75 -2.81 4.73
C LYS A 61 -9.05 -2.83 6.21
N VAL A 62 -10.24 -2.37 6.59
CA VAL A 62 -10.69 -2.38 7.98
C VAL A 62 -11.90 -3.30 8.19
N SER A 63 -12.37 -3.96 7.13
CA SER A 63 -13.39 -4.99 7.22
C SER A 63 -13.09 -6.17 6.30
N VAL A 64 -13.49 -7.36 6.75
CA VAL A 64 -13.35 -8.59 5.96
C VAL A 64 -14.19 -8.50 4.69
N GLY A 65 -15.37 -7.88 4.77
CA GLY A 65 -16.24 -7.72 3.61
C GLY A 65 -15.59 -6.92 2.49
N ASP A 66 -14.99 -5.79 2.82
CA ASP A 66 -14.30 -4.94 1.84
C ASP A 66 -13.11 -5.66 1.21
N PHE A 67 -12.37 -6.41 2.03
CA PHE A 67 -11.26 -7.22 1.53
C PHE A 67 -11.74 -8.27 0.54
N ARG A 68 -12.78 -9.02 0.89
CA ARG A 68 -13.32 -10.08 0.03
C ARG A 68 -13.88 -9.53 -1.27
N ALA A 69 -14.56 -8.39 -1.20
CA ALA A 69 -15.10 -7.73 -2.39
C ALA A 69 -13.98 -7.33 -3.36
N ASP A 70 -12.88 -6.78 -2.85
CA ASP A 70 -11.71 -6.41 -3.66
C ASP A 70 -11.10 -7.65 -4.33
N VAL A 71 -10.84 -8.70 -3.55
CA VAL A 71 -10.21 -9.93 -4.06
C VAL A 71 -11.11 -10.61 -5.09
N THR A 72 -12.40 -10.74 -4.80
CA THR A 72 -13.37 -11.37 -5.71
C THR A 72 -13.46 -10.62 -7.03
N ALA A 73 -13.48 -9.28 -6.99
CA ALA A 73 -13.53 -8.45 -8.18
C ALA A 73 -12.17 -8.33 -8.89
N GLY A 74 -11.09 -8.78 -8.24
CA GLY A 74 -9.75 -8.68 -8.79
C GLY A 74 -9.21 -7.26 -8.89
N LYS A 75 -9.75 -6.31 -8.12
CA LYS A 75 -9.36 -4.89 -8.18
C LYS A 75 -7.89 -4.68 -7.91
N TYR A 76 -7.31 -5.44 -6.98
CA TYR A 76 -5.91 -5.33 -6.62
C TYR A 76 -4.95 -5.62 -7.79
N THR A 77 -5.39 -6.38 -8.79
CA THR A 77 -4.54 -6.74 -9.94
C THR A 77 -4.17 -5.53 -10.80
N LYS A 78 -4.97 -4.48 -10.78
CA LYS A 78 -4.72 -3.25 -11.54
C LYS A 78 -3.45 -2.53 -11.06
N TYR A 79 -3.08 -2.72 -9.81
CA TYR A 79 -1.90 -2.07 -9.25
C TYR A 79 -0.59 -2.58 -9.83
N PHE A 80 -0.58 -3.76 -10.41
CA PHE A 80 0.63 -4.32 -11.03
C PHE A 80 1.11 -3.55 -12.27
N SER A 81 0.30 -2.62 -12.78
CA SER A 81 0.75 -1.68 -13.81
C SER A 81 1.68 -0.61 -13.23
N TYR A 82 1.66 -0.40 -11.92
CA TYR A 82 2.41 0.67 -11.24
C TYR A 82 3.31 0.16 -10.12
N ALA A 83 3.19 -1.09 -9.76
CA ALA A 83 3.93 -1.66 -8.64
C ALA A 83 4.38 -3.08 -8.92
N GLY A 84 5.52 -3.46 -8.36
CA GLY A 84 5.99 -4.84 -8.39
C GLY A 84 5.33 -5.71 -7.34
N GLY A 85 4.85 -5.12 -6.26
CA GLY A 85 4.20 -5.83 -5.17
C GLY A 85 2.94 -5.14 -4.68
N VAL A 86 1.99 -5.95 -4.19
CA VAL A 86 0.76 -5.48 -3.54
C VAL A 86 0.69 -6.12 -2.16
N VAL A 87 0.50 -5.30 -1.15
CA VAL A 87 0.40 -5.73 0.25
C VAL A 87 -0.95 -5.29 0.80
N PHE A 88 -1.67 -6.23 1.42
CA PHE A 88 -2.86 -5.88 2.19
C PHE A 88 -2.44 -5.55 3.61
N ALA A 89 -2.92 -4.42 4.12
CA ALA A 89 -2.59 -3.91 5.44
C ALA A 89 -3.86 -3.79 6.28
N VAL A 90 -3.93 -4.53 7.38
CA VAL A 90 -5.17 -4.71 8.14
C VAL A 90 -4.91 -4.69 9.64
N PRO A 91 -5.95 -4.42 10.46
CA PRO A 91 -5.83 -4.61 11.91
C PRO A 91 -5.56 -6.06 12.27
N GLU A 92 -4.90 -6.28 13.41
CA GLU A 92 -4.62 -7.60 13.95
C GLU A 92 -5.90 -8.45 14.07
N GLY A 93 -5.78 -9.71 13.72
CA GLY A 93 -6.87 -10.68 13.89
C GLY A 93 -7.91 -10.70 12.79
N MET A 94 -7.82 -9.80 11.81
CA MET A 94 -8.82 -9.71 10.74
C MET A 94 -8.60 -10.74 9.63
N LEU A 95 -7.36 -10.97 9.25
CA LEU A 95 -7.00 -11.89 8.16
C LEU A 95 -5.84 -12.80 8.55
N LYS A 96 -5.78 -13.96 7.88
CA LYS A 96 -4.67 -14.93 7.97
C LYS A 96 -3.89 -14.94 6.66
N LYS A 97 -2.66 -15.46 6.70
CA LYS A 97 -1.86 -15.65 5.49
C LYS A 97 -2.61 -16.40 4.39
N SER A 98 -3.40 -17.42 4.79
CA SER A 98 -4.16 -18.24 3.85
C SER A 98 -5.29 -17.49 3.13
N ASP A 99 -5.70 -16.33 3.65
CA ASP A 99 -6.73 -15.50 3.01
C ASP A 99 -6.18 -14.66 1.87
N ILE A 100 -4.87 -14.50 1.81
CA ILE A 100 -4.23 -13.55 0.90
C ILE A 100 -3.98 -14.19 -0.47
N PRO A 101 -4.33 -13.51 -1.57
CA PRO A 101 -4.06 -14.02 -2.91
C PRO A 101 -2.57 -14.32 -3.12
N ASP A 102 -2.30 -15.33 -3.94
CA ASP A 102 -0.93 -15.71 -4.27
C ASP A 102 -0.16 -14.51 -4.80
N GLY A 103 1.06 -14.34 -4.31
CA GLY A 103 1.93 -13.24 -4.71
C GLY A 103 1.72 -11.94 -3.94
N CYS A 104 0.60 -11.77 -3.25
CA CYS A 104 0.37 -10.57 -2.42
C CYS A 104 0.92 -10.77 -1.01
N GLY A 105 1.21 -9.66 -0.34
CA GLY A 105 1.69 -9.66 1.03
C GLY A 105 0.59 -9.32 2.03
N LEU A 106 0.91 -9.49 3.31
CA LEU A 106 0.03 -9.16 4.42
C LEU A 106 0.82 -8.52 5.55
N MET A 107 0.40 -7.32 5.93
CA MET A 107 0.88 -6.64 7.13
C MET A 107 -0.28 -6.47 8.11
N ILE A 108 0.00 -6.65 9.39
CA ILE A 108 -1.01 -6.47 10.43
C ILE A 108 -0.56 -5.40 11.43
N ARG A 109 -1.54 -4.61 11.91
CA ARG A 109 -1.31 -3.60 12.93
C ARG A 109 -1.65 -4.18 14.29
N LYS A 110 -0.61 -4.47 15.07
CA LYS A 110 -0.74 -4.88 16.48
C LYS A 110 -0.64 -3.66 17.39
N GLU A 111 -0.85 -3.83 18.69
CA GLU A 111 -0.66 -2.75 19.66
C GLU A 111 0.75 -2.17 19.62
N THR A 112 1.74 -3.02 19.39
CA THR A 112 3.15 -2.63 19.36
C THR A 112 3.62 -2.06 18.02
N GLY A 113 2.80 -2.12 17.00
CA GLY A 113 3.14 -1.61 15.67
C GLY A 113 2.80 -2.56 14.55
N TRP A 114 3.39 -2.32 13.39
CA TRP A 114 3.15 -3.11 12.20
C TRP A 114 4.06 -4.33 12.14
N HIS A 115 3.49 -5.46 11.71
CA HIS A 115 4.23 -6.71 11.52
C HIS A 115 3.90 -7.29 10.15
N THR A 116 4.91 -7.70 9.40
CA THR A 116 4.72 -8.36 8.12
C THR A 116 4.55 -9.86 8.36
N LEU A 117 3.37 -10.39 8.06
CA LEU A 117 3.11 -11.83 8.16
C LEU A 117 3.50 -12.57 6.88
N LYS A 118 3.36 -11.89 5.73
CA LYS A 118 3.68 -12.45 4.43
C LYS A 118 4.25 -11.35 3.55
N GLY A 119 5.45 -11.55 3.04
CA GLY A 119 6.03 -10.62 2.07
C GLY A 119 5.41 -10.81 0.69
N PRO A 120 5.28 -9.76 -0.13
CA PRO A 120 4.81 -9.89 -1.50
C PRO A 120 5.88 -10.54 -2.37
N THR A 121 5.44 -11.27 -3.40
CA THR A 121 6.34 -11.70 -4.47
C THR A 121 6.52 -10.51 -5.41
N MET A 122 7.72 -9.94 -5.44
CA MET A 122 7.99 -8.76 -6.25
C MET A 122 8.14 -9.13 -7.72
N ARG A 123 7.35 -8.49 -8.58
CA ARG A 123 7.54 -8.54 -10.03
C ARG A 123 8.50 -7.43 -10.42
N GLN A 124 9.28 -7.66 -11.47
CA GLN A 124 10.16 -6.63 -11.97
C GLN A 124 9.37 -5.55 -12.69
N ILE A 125 9.60 -4.31 -12.27
CA ILE A 125 9.05 -3.13 -12.94
C ILE A 125 10.16 -2.08 -12.92
N ASP A 126 10.57 -1.61 -14.10
CA ASP A 126 11.74 -0.77 -14.22
C ASP A 126 11.43 0.71 -14.17
N ASN A 127 10.19 1.09 -14.50
CA ASN A 127 9.81 2.49 -14.55
C ASN A 127 8.30 2.65 -14.46
N LEU A 128 7.86 3.89 -14.27
CA LEU A 128 6.47 4.29 -14.35
C LEU A 128 6.26 5.13 -15.61
N PRO A 129 5.01 5.21 -16.12
CA PRO A 129 4.69 6.22 -17.13
C PRO A 129 5.03 7.62 -16.63
N ARG A 130 5.39 8.50 -17.55
CA ARG A 130 5.75 9.88 -17.19
C ARG A 130 4.67 10.56 -16.34
N ASP A 131 3.39 10.38 -16.69
CA ASP A 131 2.28 11.01 -15.97
C ASP A 131 2.22 10.58 -14.51
N ALA A 132 2.52 9.32 -14.22
CA ALA A 132 2.57 8.82 -12.84
C ALA A 132 3.68 9.52 -12.05
N TRP A 133 4.88 9.62 -12.63
CA TRP A 133 5.98 10.36 -12.01
C TRP A 133 5.62 11.81 -11.75
N MET A 134 4.98 12.46 -12.72
CA MET A 134 4.60 13.87 -12.59
C MET A 134 3.58 14.05 -11.45
N LYS A 135 2.62 13.15 -11.32
CA LYS A 135 1.65 13.19 -10.20
C LYS A 135 2.33 13.01 -8.85
N LEU A 136 3.20 12.01 -8.73
CA LEU A 136 3.92 11.77 -7.49
C LEU A 136 4.77 12.98 -7.10
N LEU A 137 5.47 13.57 -8.06
CA LEU A 137 6.33 14.71 -7.81
C LEU A 137 5.53 15.96 -7.45
N MET A 138 4.58 16.33 -8.31
CA MET A 138 3.85 17.60 -8.17
C MET A 138 2.88 17.56 -6.99
N ASP A 139 2.03 16.54 -6.91
CA ASP A 139 1.05 16.44 -5.82
C ASP A 139 1.72 16.12 -4.48
N GLY A 140 2.73 15.27 -4.50
CA GLY A 140 3.49 14.94 -3.30
C GLY A 140 4.20 16.17 -2.71
N MET A 141 4.86 16.95 -3.55
CA MET A 141 5.54 18.17 -3.11
C MET A 141 4.55 19.22 -2.62
N THR A 142 3.41 19.38 -3.30
CA THR A 142 2.37 20.31 -2.89
C THR A 142 1.84 19.95 -1.49
N ARG A 143 1.58 18.67 -1.25
CA ARG A 143 1.10 18.19 0.07
C ARG A 143 2.12 18.44 1.16
N GLN A 144 3.41 18.27 0.89
CA GLN A 144 4.46 18.54 1.88
C GLN A 144 4.57 20.02 2.22
N ALA A 145 4.26 20.91 1.28
CA ALA A 145 4.31 22.34 1.48
C ALA A 145 3.14 22.87 2.33
N GLU A 146 2.07 22.10 2.45
CA GLU A 146 0.92 22.43 3.29
C GLU A 146 1.22 22.08 4.76
#